data_27cf6c1ce6c7203fb5bef0ca8b3c37e2
#
_entry.id   27cf6c1ce6c7203fb5bef0ca8b3c37e2
#
_cell.length_a   1.000
_cell.length_b   1.000
_cell.length_c   1.000
_cell.angle_alpha   90.00
_cell.angle_beta   90.00
_cell.angle_gamma   90.00
#
_symmetry.space_group_name_H-M   'P 1'
#
loop_
_entity.id
_entity.type
_entity.pdbx_description
1 polymer ?
#
loop_
_entity_poly.entity_id
_entity_poly.type
_entity_poly.pdbx_seq_one_letter_code
_entity_poly.pdbx_strand_id
1 'polypeptide(L)'
;MSKETVEINGVKFEVDMDTAKRIDTFKVGDNVRLLDKRYNSSEIYTGVILGFYNFKELPTIQVAYFKDSFSGATIDFVNINSKSDDFELLPSNKYEADFDRDTVVGSLNQQIESKTSEMKSLEAKKAWFLKYYGKYFVNDGEEDANEEG
;
A
#
# COMPACT_ATOMS: atom_id res chain seq x y z
N MET A 1 12.65 33.11 29.07
CA MET A 1 12.84 32.70 27.67
C MET A 1 13.95 31.68 27.61
N SER A 2 13.63 30.45 27.28
CA SER A 2 14.67 29.47 27.06
C SER A 2 15.03 29.40 25.59
N LYS A 3 16.25 29.80 25.29
CA LYS A 3 16.80 29.77 23.93
C LYS A 3 17.83 28.65 23.82
N GLU A 4 17.72 27.86 22.78
CA GLU A 4 18.69 26.82 22.44
C GLU A 4 19.30 27.06 21.07
N THR A 5 20.56 26.69 20.93
CA THR A 5 21.24 26.77 19.65
C THR A 5 21.10 25.42 18.92
N VAL A 6 20.57 25.45 17.71
CA VAL A 6 20.38 24.31 16.82
C VAL A 6 21.24 24.50 15.59
N GLU A 7 21.97 23.45 15.20
CA GLU A 7 22.79 23.47 13.98
C GLU A 7 22.10 22.64 12.88
N ILE A 8 21.87 23.28 11.74
CA ILE A 8 21.27 22.66 10.55
C ILE A 8 22.19 22.93 9.36
N ASN A 9 22.70 21.90 8.74
CA ASN A 9 23.60 21.98 7.58
C ASN A 9 24.81 22.92 7.80
N GLY A 10 25.38 22.88 9.00
CA GLY A 10 26.53 23.71 9.36
C GLY A 10 26.19 25.16 9.73
N VAL A 11 24.94 25.55 9.71
CA VAL A 11 24.45 26.86 10.12
C VAL A 11 23.80 26.78 11.49
N LYS A 12 24.22 27.65 12.40
CA LYS A 12 23.69 27.72 13.77
C LYS A 12 22.50 28.66 13.81
N PHE A 13 21.40 28.19 14.39
CA PHE A 13 20.19 28.96 14.64
C PHE A 13 19.93 29.04 16.14
N GLU A 14 19.51 30.20 16.59
CA GLU A 14 18.99 30.38 17.94
C GLU A 14 17.48 30.23 17.91
N VAL A 15 16.96 29.26 18.67
CA VAL A 15 15.52 28.92 18.68
C VAL A 15 14.96 29.23 20.04
N ASP A 16 13.85 29.97 20.08
CA ASP A 16 13.08 30.20 21.30
C ASP A 16 12.22 28.97 21.59
N MET A 17 12.57 28.24 22.63
CA MET A 17 11.89 26.98 22.99
C MET A 17 10.47 27.21 23.53
N ASP A 18 10.15 28.40 24.00
CA ASP A 18 8.80 28.70 24.50
C ASP A 18 7.78 28.84 23.38
N THR A 19 8.22 29.26 22.20
CA THR A 19 7.40 29.41 21.01
C THR A 19 7.65 28.35 19.94
N ALA A 20 8.67 27.53 20.10
CA ALA A 20 9.02 26.46 19.15
C ALA A 20 7.93 25.40 19.13
N LYS A 21 7.48 25.05 17.93
CA LYS A 21 6.58 23.91 17.71
C LYS A 21 7.40 22.70 17.34
N ARG A 22 7.08 21.56 17.93
CA ARG A 22 7.63 20.30 17.49
C ARG A 22 7.18 20.02 16.06
N ILE A 23 8.14 19.81 15.18
CA ILE A 23 7.89 19.40 13.80
C ILE A 23 8.41 17.98 13.66
N ASP A 24 7.50 17.06 13.40
CA ASP A 24 7.89 15.69 13.09
C ASP A 24 8.35 15.64 11.63
N THR A 25 9.61 15.24 11.43
CA THR A 25 10.19 15.08 10.10
C THR A 25 10.19 13.61 9.72
N PHE A 26 9.68 13.32 8.53
CA PHE A 26 9.65 11.98 7.97
C PHE A 26 10.68 11.81 6.86
N LYS A 27 11.27 10.62 6.78
CA LYS A 27 12.22 10.23 5.75
C LYS A 27 11.74 8.98 5.02
N VAL A 28 12.22 8.78 3.81
CA VAL A 28 12.00 7.52 3.09
C VAL A 28 12.55 6.35 3.92
N GLY A 29 11.75 5.33 4.10
CA GLY A 29 12.06 4.16 4.91
C GLY A 29 11.63 4.25 6.37
N ASP A 30 11.14 5.40 6.83
CA ASP A 30 10.64 5.53 8.20
C ASP A 30 9.37 4.71 8.41
N ASN A 31 9.30 4.03 9.54
CA ASN A 31 8.07 3.41 10.00
C ASN A 31 7.11 4.46 10.53
N VAL A 32 5.88 4.35 10.14
CA VAL A 32 4.80 5.28 10.51
C VAL A 32 3.54 4.51 10.86
N ARG A 33 2.61 5.19 11.52
CA ARG A 33 1.24 4.70 11.69
C ARG A 33 0.33 5.45 10.74
N LEU A 34 -0.63 4.74 10.21
CA LEU A 34 -1.64 5.28 9.31
C LEU A 34 -3.02 5.09 9.93
N LEU A 35 -3.69 6.20 10.22
CA LEU A 35 -5.05 6.20 10.71
C LEU A 35 -6.02 6.22 9.54
N ASP A 36 -6.82 5.18 9.42
CA ASP A 36 -7.88 5.07 8.40
C ASP A 36 -9.19 5.65 8.96
N LYS A 37 -9.66 6.73 8.37
CA LYS A 37 -10.87 7.44 8.78
C LYS A 37 -12.08 7.17 7.86
N ARG A 38 -11.96 6.29 6.89
CA ARG A 38 -13.01 6.07 5.88
C ARG A 38 -14.29 5.45 6.43
N TYR A 39 -14.16 4.76 7.54
CA TYR A 39 -15.28 4.04 8.16
C TYR A 39 -15.54 4.57 9.57
N ASN A 40 -16.71 4.26 10.12
CA ASN A 40 -17.09 4.69 11.48
C ASN A 40 -16.17 4.14 12.60
N SER A 41 -15.49 3.04 12.34
CA SER A 41 -14.42 2.52 13.19
C SER A 41 -13.08 2.96 12.62
N SER A 42 -12.36 3.79 13.37
CA SER A 42 -11.00 4.18 13.00
C SER A 42 -10.04 3.01 13.22
N GLU A 43 -9.33 2.62 12.19
CA GLU A 43 -8.30 1.60 12.25
C GLU A 43 -6.91 2.21 12.08
N ILE A 44 -5.94 1.65 12.76
CA ILE A 44 -4.55 2.09 12.70
C ILE A 44 -3.72 0.97 12.07
N TYR A 45 -3.00 1.30 11.01
CA TYR A 45 -2.10 0.37 10.32
C TYR A 45 -0.66 0.78 10.49
N THR A 46 0.24 -0.19 10.46
CA THR A 46 1.68 0.05 10.36
C THR A 46 2.05 0.28 8.90
N GLY A 47 2.83 1.29 8.64
CA GLY A 47 3.27 1.65 7.30
C GLY A 47 4.73 2.06 7.24
N VAL A 48 5.19 2.24 6.02
CA VAL A 48 6.54 2.75 5.72
C VAL A 48 6.46 3.81 4.64
N ILE A 49 7.23 4.87 4.79
CA ILE A 49 7.32 5.95 3.79
C ILE A 49 8.15 5.48 2.61
N LEU A 50 7.56 5.51 1.41
CA LEU A 50 8.20 5.13 0.16
C LEU A 50 8.83 6.29 -0.58
N GLY A 51 8.25 7.48 -0.50
CA GLY A 51 8.75 8.63 -1.23
C GLY A 51 7.95 9.89 -0.99
N PHE A 52 8.51 10.98 -1.50
CA PHE A 52 7.92 12.30 -1.49
C PHE A 52 7.90 12.84 -2.91
N TYR A 53 6.79 13.38 -3.35
CA TYR A 53 6.65 13.96 -4.68
C TYR A 53 5.54 15.00 -4.74
N ASN A 54 5.50 15.76 -5.81
CA ASN A 54 4.43 16.71 -6.05
C ASN A 54 3.34 16.04 -6.89
N PHE A 55 2.13 16.05 -6.38
CA PHE A 55 0.96 15.57 -7.09
C PHE A 55 -0.06 16.70 -7.19
N LYS A 56 -0.38 17.11 -8.41
CA LYS A 56 -1.25 18.27 -8.68
C LYS A 56 -0.82 19.52 -7.89
N GLU A 57 0.47 19.81 -7.93
CA GLU A 57 1.11 20.94 -7.24
C GLU A 57 1.09 20.86 -5.70
N LEU A 58 0.70 19.74 -5.12
CA LEU A 58 0.72 19.51 -3.68
C LEU A 58 1.87 18.59 -3.29
N PRO A 59 2.63 18.94 -2.24
CA PRO A 59 3.55 18.01 -1.62
C PRO A 59 2.80 16.77 -1.13
N THR A 60 3.22 15.59 -1.58
CA THR A 60 2.54 14.33 -1.34
C THR A 60 3.52 13.29 -0.81
N ILE A 61 3.09 12.53 0.18
CA ILE A 61 3.85 11.43 0.78
C ILE A 61 3.22 10.12 0.33
N GLN A 62 4.03 9.25 -0.27
CA GLN A 62 3.60 7.89 -0.61
C GLN A 62 3.94 6.95 0.53
N VAL A 63 2.96 6.21 1.00
CA VAL A 63 3.08 5.26 2.12
C VAL A 63 2.59 3.90 1.69
N ALA A 64 3.39 2.87 1.97
CA ALA A 64 2.93 1.49 1.94
C ALA A 64 2.45 1.11 3.33
N TYR A 65 1.32 0.47 3.46
CA TYR A 65 0.80 0.03 4.73
C TYR A 65 0.34 -1.41 4.70
N PHE A 66 0.44 -2.04 5.86
CA PHE A 66 0.18 -3.47 6.03
C PHE A 66 -1.18 -3.68 6.69
N LYS A 67 -2.01 -4.48 6.04
CA LYS A 67 -3.28 -4.94 6.59
C LYS A 67 -3.19 -6.42 6.89
N ASP A 68 -3.42 -6.76 8.14
CA ASP A 68 -3.61 -8.16 8.54
C ASP A 68 -5.11 -8.45 8.55
N SER A 69 -5.54 -9.36 7.71
CA SER A 69 -6.94 -9.73 7.59
C SER A 69 -7.12 -11.24 7.70
N PHE A 70 -8.35 -11.67 7.89
CA PHE A 70 -8.70 -13.09 7.97
C PHE A 70 -8.30 -13.88 6.73
N SER A 71 -8.22 -13.22 5.59
CA SER A 71 -7.83 -13.81 4.30
C SER A 71 -6.33 -13.76 4.03
N GLY A 72 -5.55 -13.29 4.98
CA GLY A 72 -4.11 -13.12 4.88
C GLY A 72 -3.70 -11.65 4.94
N ALA A 73 -2.41 -11.44 5.14
CA ALA A 73 -1.84 -10.11 5.19
C ALA A 73 -1.70 -9.52 3.78
N THR A 74 -2.08 -8.27 3.61
CA THR A 74 -1.96 -7.54 2.35
C THR A 74 -1.16 -6.27 2.54
N ILE A 75 -0.53 -5.81 1.47
CA ILE A 75 0.12 -4.50 1.43
C ILE A 75 -0.66 -3.60 0.48
N ASP A 76 -1.01 -2.41 0.94
CA ASP A 76 -1.68 -1.39 0.14
C ASP A 76 -0.84 -0.12 0.12
N PHE A 77 -1.12 0.74 -0.83
CA PHE A 77 -0.41 2.00 -1.03
C PHE A 77 -1.38 3.16 -0.94
N VAL A 78 -0.95 4.24 -0.32
CA VAL A 78 -1.73 5.46 -0.22
C VAL A 78 -0.84 6.68 -0.43
N ASN A 79 -1.42 7.71 -1.03
CA ASN A 79 -0.79 9.02 -1.20
C ASN A 79 -1.48 10.02 -0.28
N ILE A 80 -0.70 10.69 0.56
CA ILE A 80 -1.20 11.61 1.57
C ILE A 80 -0.66 13.01 1.30
N ASN A 81 -1.54 13.99 1.24
CA ASN A 81 -1.22 15.41 1.11
C ASN A 81 -2.17 16.26 1.99
N SER A 82 -2.05 17.57 1.91
CA SER A 82 -2.85 18.50 2.72
C SER A 82 -4.37 18.42 2.47
N LYS A 83 -4.79 17.81 1.36
CA LYS A 83 -6.21 17.62 1.01
C LYS A 83 -6.73 16.22 1.33
N SER A 84 -5.90 15.36 1.89
CA SER A 84 -6.31 13.99 2.25
C SER A 84 -7.17 14.00 3.51
N ASP A 85 -8.40 13.54 3.39
CA ASP A 85 -9.36 13.44 4.49
C ASP A 85 -9.52 12.00 5.01
N ASP A 86 -9.18 11.01 4.19
CA ASP A 86 -9.41 9.59 4.47
C ASP A 86 -8.37 8.98 5.38
N PHE A 87 -7.14 9.46 5.32
CA PHE A 87 -6.01 8.93 6.07
C PHE A 87 -5.25 10.04 6.77
N GLU A 88 -4.76 9.73 7.96
CA GLU A 88 -3.88 10.60 8.71
C GLU A 88 -2.58 9.87 9.03
N LEU A 89 -1.45 10.53 8.76
CA LEU A 89 -0.12 10.00 9.05
C LEU A 89 0.27 10.36 10.48
N LEU A 90 0.64 9.35 11.26
CA LEU A 90 1.08 9.49 12.64
C LEU A 90 2.52 8.97 12.78
N PRO A 91 3.34 9.60 13.64
CA PRO A 91 4.66 9.07 13.91
C PRO A 91 4.56 7.71 14.61
N SER A 92 5.47 6.80 14.26
CA SER A 92 5.56 5.52 14.94
C SER A 92 6.17 5.69 16.32
N ASN A 93 5.67 4.91 17.28
CA ASN A 93 6.26 4.82 18.60
C ASN A 93 7.41 3.79 18.56
N LYS A 94 8.52 4.10 19.24
CA LYS A 94 9.68 3.18 19.31
C LYS A 94 9.39 1.80 19.92
N TYR A 95 8.24 1.66 20.59
CA TYR A 95 7.80 0.40 21.18
C TYR A 95 6.87 -0.40 20.27
N GLU A 96 6.50 0.13 19.11
CA GLU A 96 5.69 -0.57 18.13
C GLU A 96 6.55 -1.51 17.30
N ALA A 97 5.96 -2.62 16.89
CA ALA A 97 6.63 -3.55 16.00
C ALA A 97 6.97 -2.86 14.66
N ASP A 98 8.19 -3.03 14.23
CA ASP A 98 8.61 -2.55 12.93
C ASP A 98 7.87 -3.28 11.81
N PHE A 99 7.76 -2.58 10.68
CA PHE A 99 7.23 -3.16 9.46
C PHE A 99 8.18 -4.27 8.99
N ASP A 100 7.79 -5.53 9.20
CA ASP A 100 8.62 -6.68 8.87
C ASP A 100 8.50 -7.03 7.39
N ARG A 101 9.56 -6.69 6.65
CA ARG A 101 9.67 -6.98 5.22
C ARG A 101 9.48 -8.47 4.91
N ASP A 102 10.12 -9.35 5.66
CA ASP A 102 10.11 -10.77 5.36
C ASP A 102 8.72 -11.38 5.60
N THR A 103 8.02 -10.95 6.62
CA THR A 103 6.63 -11.34 6.88
C THR A 103 5.70 -10.89 5.76
N VAL A 104 5.83 -9.65 5.30
CA VAL A 104 5.03 -9.10 4.20
C VAL A 104 5.30 -9.85 2.89
N VAL A 105 6.56 -10.04 2.53
CA VAL A 105 6.95 -10.76 1.32
C VAL A 105 6.49 -12.22 1.37
N GLY A 106 6.64 -12.88 2.52
CA GLY A 106 6.15 -14.23 2.73
C GLY A 106 4.64 -14.36 2.53
N SER A 107 3.88 -13.42 3.08
CA SER A 107 2.42 -13.38 2.90
C SER A 107 2.01 -13.14 1.45
N LEU A 108 2.67 -12.21 0.76
CA LEU A 108 2.43 -11.96 -0.66
C LEU A 108 2.75 -13.17 -1.52
N ASN A 109 3.84 -13.88 -1.22
CA ASN A 109 4.22 -15.09 -1.94
C ASN A 109 3.18 -16.20 -1.76
N GLN A 110 2.64 -16.37 -0.56
CA GLN A 110 1.55 -17.32 -0.31
C GLN A 110 0.30 -16.98 -1.11
N GLN A 111 -0.06 -15.70 -1.20
CA GLN A 111 -1.19 -15.23 -1.99
C GLN A 111 -0.96 -15.45 -3.49
N ILE A 112 0.24 -15.21 -3.98
CA ILE A 112 0.63 -15.48 -5.36
C ILE A 112 0.51 -16.98 -5.68
N GLU A 113 1.01 -17.84 -4.80
CA GLU A 113 0.87 -19.30 -4.95
C GLU A 113 -0.58 -19.73 -5.01
N SER A 114 -1.42 -19.22 -4.09
CA SER A 114 -2.85 -19.52 -4.05
C SER A 114 -3.56 -19.07 -5.33
N LYS A 115 -3.28 -17.86 -5.80
CA LYS A 115 -3.86 -17.35 -7.05
C LYS A 115 -3.38 -18.11 -8.27
N THR A 116 -2.11 -18.51 -8.29
CA THR A 116 -1.54 -19.33 -9.36
C THR A 116 -2.24 -20.69 -9.42
N SER A 117 -2.48 -21.32 -8.27
CA SER A 117 -3.20 -22.59 -8.16
C SER A 117 -4.65 -22.47 -8.63
N GLU A 118 -5.35 -21.38 -8.22
CA GLU A 118 -6.71 -21.08 -8.70
C GLU A 118 -6.75 -20.89 -10.22
N MET A 119 -5.76 -20.16 -10.76
CA MET A 119 -5.65 -19.94 -12.21
C MET A 119 -5.47 -21.25 -12.95
N LYS A 120 -4.59 -22.13 -12.50
CA LYS A 120 -4.40 -23.46 -13.11
C LYS A 120 -5.65 -24.31 -13.04
N SER A 121 -6.39 -24.25 -11.94
CA SER A 121 -7.67 -24.95 -11.78
C SER A 121 -8.71 -24.45 -12.78
N LEU A 122 -8.79 -23.13 -12.98
CA LEU A 122 -9.69 -22.52 -13.95
C LEU A 122 -9.30 -22.85 -15.39
N GLU A 123 -8.01 -22.85 -15.70
CA GLU A 123 -7.49 -23.27 -17.02
C GLU A 123 -7.86 -24.72 -17.33
N ALA A 124 -7.73 -25.61 -16.34
CA ALA A 124 -8.12 -27.01 -16.49
C ALA A 124 -9.64 -27.17 -16.73
N LYS A 125 -10.45 -26.40 -16.00
CA LYS A 125 -11.91 -26.39 -16.19
C LYS A 125 -12.30 -25.86 -17.56
N LYS A 126 -11.63 -24.81 -18.01
CA LYS A 126 -11.83 -24.23 -19.34
C LYS A 126 -11.50 -25.26 -20.44
N ALA A 127 -10.33 -25.91 -20.32
CA ALA A 127 -9.89 -26.92 -21.27
C ALA A 127 -10.86 -28.11 -21.33
N TRP A 128 -11.33 -28.58 -20.15
CA TRP A 128 -12.33 -29.65 -20.06
C TRP A 128 -13.66 -29.24 -20.72
N PHE A 129 -14.14 -28.03 -20.43
CA PHE A 129 -15.38 -27.50 -21.01
C PHE A 129 -15.30 -27.42 -22.54
N LEU A 130 -14.22 -26.85 -23.07
CA LEU A 130 -14.02 -26.74 -24.52
C LEU A 130 -13.90 -28.11 -25.21
N LYS A 131 -13.27 -29.08 -24.54
CA LYS A 131 -13.12 -30.43 -25.09
C LYS A 131 -14.44 -31.17 -25.21
N TYR A 132 -15.31 -31.09 -24.19
CA TYR A 132 -16.53 -31.91 -24.13
C TYR A 132 -17.81 -31.16 -24.54
N TYR A 133 -17.85 -29.85 -24.33
CA TYR A 133 -19.06 -29.04 -24.53
C TYR A 133 -18.90 -27.84 -25.47
N GLY A 134 -17.70 -27.46 -25.82
CA GLY A 134 -17.43 -26.28 -26.63
C GLY A 134 -18.18 -26.24 -27.95
N LYS A 135 -18.40 -27.39 -28.57
CA LYS A 135 -19.15 -27.53 -29.82
C LYS A 135 -20.64 -27.15 -29.72
N TYR A 136 -21.20 -27.11 -28.52
CA TYR A 136 -22.61 -26.74 -28.30
C TYR A 136 -22.80 -25.25 -28.02
N PHE A 137 -21.72 -24.50 -27.82
CA PHE A 137 -21.72 -23.08 -27.49
C PHE A 137 -20.86 -22.32 -28.50
N VAL A 138 -21.33 -22.21 -29.74
CA VAL A 138 -20.63 -21.52 -30.83
C VAL A 138 -21.04 -20.05 -30.83
N ASN A 139 -20.06 -19.15 -30.81
CA ASN A 139 -20.32 -17.73 -31.01
C ASN A 139 -20.51 -17.45 -32.50
N ASP A 140 -21.51 -16.64 -32.85
CA ASP A 140 -21.91 -16.31 -34.24
C ASP A 140 -20.75 -15.70 -35.08
N GLY A 141 -19.63 -15.31 -34.44
CA GLY A 141 -18.46 -14.77 -35.12
C GLY A 141 -17.36 -15.78 -35.46
N GLU A 142 -17.48 -17.04 -35.00
CA GLU A 142 -16.47 -18.09 -35.22
C GLU A 142 -16.89 -19.15 -36.28
N GLU A 143 -18.12 -19.07 -36.77
CA GLU A 143 -18.61 -20.00 -37.79
C GLU A 143 -17.89 -19.92 -39.13
N ASP A 144 -17.37 -18.76 -39.48
CA ASP A 144 -16.69 -18.56 -40.80
C ASP A 144 -15.28 -19.12 -40.90
N ALA A 145 -14.66 -19.52 -39.78
CA ALA A 145 -13.27 -20.00 -39.77
C ALA A 145 -13.11 -21.51 -39.98
N ASN A 146 -14.21 -22.31 -39.88
CA ASN A 146 -14.16 -23.77 -39.95
C ASN A 146 -14.76 -24.38 -41.22
N GLU A 147 -15.24 -23.59 -42.16
CA GLU A 147 -15.81 -24.12 -43.43
C GLU A 147 -14.82 -24.32 -44.56
N GLU A 148 -13.53 -23.93 -44.38
CA GLU A 148 -12.45 -24.19 -45.34
C GLU A 148 -11.54 -25.33 -44.90
N GLY A 149 -12.09 -26.50 -44.70
CA GLY A 149 -11.31 -27.65 -44.34
C GLY A 149 -11.56 -28.84 -45.26
#